data_402ff3c59f31ffac8ef05941c6fd4495
#
_entry.id   402ff3c59f31ffac8ef05941c6fd4495
#
_cell.length_a   1.000
_cell.length_b   1.000
_cell.length_c   1.000
_cell.angle_alpha   90.00
_cell.angle_beta   90.00
_cell.angle_gamma   90.00
#
_symmetry.space_group_name_H-M   'P 1'
#
loop_
_entity.id
_entity.type
_entity.pdbx_description
1 polymer ?
#
loop_
_entity_poly.entity_id
_entity_poly.type
_entity_poly.pdbx_seq_one_letter_code
_entity_poly.pdbx_strand_id
1 'polypeptide(L)'
;MNRKFLTLFTPFFMAIGLLLGASAVMAADEAPDAFVKRISNETLDAVRADKSIKAGDINKTMQLVDSKLMQHVNFRRMTALATGPGWRKATPEQQDRLQEEFKLLLIRTYSGALTQINDQTIEIGRAHV
;
A
#
# COMPACT_ATOMS: atom_id res chain seq x y z
N MET A 1 -34.24 -2.06 -75.20
CA MET A 1 -35.68 -2.21 -74.96
C MET A 1 -35.87 -2.65 -73.50
N ASN A 2 -36.59 -1.86 -72.76
CA ASN A 2 -37.24 -2.14 -71.45
C ASN A 2 -36.27 -2.38 -70.27
N ARG A 3 -36.17 -1.45 -69.42
CA ARG A 3 -37.08 -0.81 -68.44
C ARG A 3 -37.10 -1.58 -67.13
N LYS A 4 -36.61 -0.84 -66.11
CA LYS A 4 -37.21 -0.76 -64.77
C LYS A 4 -36.90 -1.93 -63.86
N PHE A 5 -36.23 -1.67 -62.76
CA PHE A 5 -36.73 -1.23 -61.46
C PHE A 5 -35.48 -1.06 -60.57
N LEU A 6 -35.05 0.05 -60.18
CA LEU A 6 -35.51 0.97 -59.14
C LEU A 6 -36.14 0.26 -57.95
N THR A 7 -35.34 -0.03 -56.99
CA THR A 7 -35.65 -0.05 -55.56
C THR A 7 -34.33 0.16 -54.86
N LEU A 8 -34.02 1.31 -54.48
CA LEU A 8 -34.29 1.96 -53.20
C LEU A 8 -34.23 0.98 -52.04
N PHE A 9 -33.01 0.68 -51.61
CA PHE A 9 -32.77 0.18 -50.28
C PHE A 9 -31.68 1.05 -49.66
N THR A 10 -32.13 2.09 -49.03
CA THR A 10 -31.35 2.87 -48.09
C THR A 10 -31.22 2.02 -46.83
N PRO A 11 -30.04 1.54 -46.49
CA PRO A 11 -29.85 1.11 -45.13
C PRO A 11 -29.63 2.37 -44.32
N PHE A 12 -30.63 2.68 -43.57
CA PHE A 12 -30.63 3.56 -42.42
C PHE A 12 -29.57 3.00 -41.43
N PHE A 13 -28.33 3.41 -41.69
CA PHE A 13 -27.26 3.19 -40.72
C PHE A 13 -27.45 4.23 -39.62
N MET A 14 -28.36 3.88 -38.73
CA MET A 14 -28.50 4.52 -37.43
C MET A 14 -27.18 4.34 -36.70
N ALA A 15 -26.38 5.38 -36.79
CA ALA A 15 -25.18 5.50 -35.92
C ALA A 15 -25.66 5.58 -34.48
N ILE A 16 -25.74 4.42 -33.86
CA ILE A 16 -25.75 4.32 -32.40
C ILE A 16 -24.36 4.71 -31.97
N GLY A 17 -24.18 5.99 -31.75
CA GLY A 17 -23.07 6.52 -31.02
C GLY A 17 -23.10 5.94 -29.61
N LEU A 18 -22.40 4.83 -29.42
CA LEU A 18 -22.06 4.32 -28.11
C LEU A 18 -21.11 5.35 -27.49
N LEU A 19 -21.69 6.31 -26.79
CA LEU A 19 -21.00 7.10 -25.80
C LEU A 19 -20.56 6.13 -24.69
N LEU A 20 -19.45 5.45 -24.94
CA LEU A 20 -18.62 4.92 -23.87
C LEU A 20 -18.11 6.14 -23.11
N GLY A 21 -18.94 6.64 -22.22
CA GLY A 21 -18.49 7.47 -21.12
C GLY A 21 -17.47 6.64 -20.34
N ALA A 22 -16.20 6.77 -20.71
CA ALA A 22 -15.11 6.42 -19.85
C ALA A 22 -15.27 7.34 -18.64
N SER A 23 -16.01 6.89 -17.64
CA SER A 23 -15.90 7.39 -16.30
C SER A 23 -14.45 7.06 -15.90
N ALA A 24 -13.55 8.01 -16.16
CA ALA A 24 -12.29 8.05 -15.45
C ALA A 24 -12.70 8.17 -13.99
N VAL A 25 -12.74 7.02 -13.31
CA VAL A 25 -12.70 6.98 -11.86
C VAL A 25 -11.33 7.57 -11.55
N MET A 26 -11.31 8.88 -11.38
CA MET A 26 -10.22 9.54 -10.68
C MET A 26 -10.19 8.81 -9.34
N ALA A 27 -9.19 7.96 -9.16
CA ALA A 27 -8.86 7.47 -7.84
C ALA A 27 -8.62 8.74 -7.02
N ALA A 28 -9.62 9.13 -6.25
CA ALA A 28 -9.47 10.23 -5.33
C ALA A 28 -8.31 9.82 -4.44
N ASP A 29 -7.23 10.61 -4.45
CA ASP A 29 -6.08 10.37 -3.59
C ASP A 29 -6.63 10.22 -2.18
N GLU A 30 -6.45 9.03 -1.61
CA GLU A 30 -6.91 8.73 -0.25
C GLU A 30 -6.27 9.75 0.70
N ALA A 31 -7.08 10.40 1.54
CA ALA A 31 -6.57 11.36 2.50
C ALA A 31 -5.50 10.70 3.40
N PRO A 32 -4.40 11.40 3.72
CA PRO A 32 -3.28 10.80 4.44
C PRO A 32 -3.66 10.13 5.76
N ASP A 33 -4.61 10.69 6.49
CA ASP A 33 -5.14 10.14 7.74
C ASP A 33 -5.94 8.85 7.50
N ALA A 34 -6.77 8.81 6.44
CA ALA A 34 -7.51 7.63 6.05
C ALA A 34 -6.55 6.50 5.61
N PHE A 35 -5.53 6.84 4.83
CA PHE A 35 -4.48 5.91 4.41
C PHE A 35 -3.76 5.28 5.61
N VAL A 36 -3.25 6.10 6.53
CA VAL A 36 -2.55 5.60 7.72
C VAL A 36 -3.47 4.73 8.57
N LYS A 37 -4.73 5.15 8.77
CA LYS A 37 -5.71 4.37 9.51
C LYS A 37 -5.98 3.01 8.86
N ARG A 38 -6.15 2.97 7.55
CA ARG A 38 -6.38 1.73 6.80
C ARG A 38 -5.20 0.77 6.95
N ILE A 39 -3.97 1.22 6.64
CA ILE A 39 -2.77 0.37 6.73
C ILE A 39 -2.55 -0.14 8.16
N SER A 40 -2.80 0.72 9.15
CA SER A 40 -2.68 0.34 10.56
C SER A 40 -3.69 -0.74 10.94
N ASN A 41 -4.96 -0.59 10.55
CA ASN A 41 -6.00 -1.58 10.84
C ASN A 41 -5.72 -2.91 10.13
N GLU A 42 -5.35 -2.89 8.84
CA GLU A 42 -4.96 -4.09 8.09
C GLU A 42 -3.79 -4.83 8.75
N THR A 43 -2.82 -4.08 9.28
CA THR A 43 -1.68 -4.65 10.00
C THR A 43 -2.11 -5.26 11.33
N LEU A 44 -2.94 -4.57 12.10
CA LEU A 44 -3.48 -5.09 13.36
C LEU A 44 -4.31 -6.35 13.16
N ASP A 45 -5.14 -6.39 12.15
CA ASP A 45 -5.96 -7.56 11.83
C ASP A 45 -5.09 -8.75 11.45
N ALA A 46 -4.02 -8.52 10.68
CA ALA A 46 -3.04 -9.56 10.37
C ALA A 46 -2.31 -10.08 11.61
N VAL A 47 -1.92 -9.20 12.54
CA VAL A 47 -1.31 -9.59 13.82
C VAL A 47 -2.30 -10.43 14.66
N ARG A 48 -3.56 -10.01 14.74
CA ARG A 48 -4.60 -10.75 15.48
C ARG A 48 -4.86 -12.14 14.92
N ALA A 49 -4.81 -12.27 13.60
CA ALA A 49 -5.06 -13.51 12.88
C ALA A 49 -3.90 -14.52 13.02
N ASP A 50 -2.67 -14.06 13.25
CA ASP A 50 -1.48 -14.92 13.30
C ASP A 50 -1.04 -15.20 14.75
N LYS A 51 -1.28 -16.42 15.20
CA LYS A 51 -0.89 -16.88 16.55
C LYS A 51 0.63 -16.88 16.76
N SER A 52 1.42 -17.09 15.69
CA SER A 52 2.88 -17.11 15.79
C SER A 52 3.43 -15.71 16.05
N ILE A 53 2.87 -14.68 15.41
CA ILE A 53 3.23 -13.28 15.69
C ILE A 53 2.86 -12.93 17.13
N LYS A 54 1.68 -13.31 17.58
CA LYS A 54 1.25 -13.11 18.98
C LYS A 54 2.12 -13.85 19.98
N ALA A 55 2.74 -14.96 19.59
CA ALA A 55 3.72 -15.70 20.39
C ALA A 55 5.14 -15.10 20.29
N GLY A 56 5.36 -14.04 19.52
CA GLY A 56 6.64 -13.35 19.39
C GLY A 56 7.57 -13.89 18.30
N ASP A 57 7.04 -14.58 17.31
CA ASP A 57 7.84 -15.07 16.16
C ASP A 57 8.34 -13.90 15.31
N ILE A 58 9.65 -13.63 15.42
CA ILE A 58 10.31 -12.54 14.71
C ILE A 58 10.28 -12.74 13.19
N ASN A 59 10.43 -13.97 12.70
CA ASN A 59 10.43 -14.24 11.27
C ASN A 59 9.05 -13.99 10.66
N LYS A 60 7.99 -14.40 11.33
CA LYS A 60 6.61 -14.09 10.93
C LYS A 60 6.31 -12.59 10.97
N THR A 61 6.82 -11.91 11.99
CA THR A 61 6.70 -10.46 12.10
C THR A 61 7.45 -9.75 10.95
N MET A 62 8.65 -10.20 10.59
CA MET A 62 9.38 -9.67 9.43
C MET A 62 8.60 -9.85 8.13
N GLN A 63 8.05 -11.04 7.88
CA GLN A 63 7.22 -11.30 6.70
C GLN A 63 5.99 -10.38 6.63
N LEU A 64 5.35 -10.15 7.76
CA LEU A 64 4.22 -9.22 7.84
C LEU A 64 4.65 -7.79 7.51
N VAL A 65 5.74 -7.32 8.10
CA VAL A 65 6.29 -5.98 7.84
C VAL A 65 6.64 -5.81 6.36
N ASP A 66 7.32 -6.78 5.77
CA ASP A 66 7.72 -6.72 4.36
C ASP A 66 6.50 -6.72 3.42
N SER A 67 5.49 -7.52 3.71
CA SER A 67 4.31 -7.64 2.85
C SER A 67 3.29 -6.51 3.01
N LYS A 68 3.18 -5.92 4.21
CA LYS A 68 2.13 -4.94 4.51
C LYS A 68 2.63 -3.50 4.66
N LEU A 69 3.85 -3.31 5.16
CA LEU A 69 4.34 -1.98 5.50
C LEU A 69 5.42 -1.45 4.55
N MET A 70 6.38 -2.28 4.13
CA MET A 70 7.53 -1.82 3.35
C MET A 70 7.14 -1.18 2.01
N GLN A 71 6.07 -1.63 1.37
CA GLN A 71 5.56 -1.03 0.13
C GLN A 71 5.04 0.41 0.29
N HIS A 72 4.76 0.83 1.52
CA HIS A 72 4.17 2.15 1.83
C HIS A 72 5.17 3.13 2.45
N VAL A 73 6.39 2.69 2.75
CA VAL A 73 7.39 3.52 3.41
C VAL A 73 8.69 3.58 2.62
N ASN A 74 9.32 4.74 2.57
CA ASN A 74 10.67 4.86 2.05
C ASN A 74 11.68 4.49 3.14
N PHE A 75 11.83 3.18 3.36
CA PHE A 75 12.64 2.67 4.46
C PHE A 75 14.13 3.01 4.30
N ARG A 76 14.63 3.09 3.05
CA ARG A 76 15.98 3.57 2.77
C ARG A 76 16.21 4.98 3.31
N ARG A 77 15.24 5.88 3.08
CA ARG A 77 15.32 7.26 3.60
C ARG A 77 15.23 7.28 5.13
N MET A 78 14.38 6.47 5.72
CA MET A 78 14.26 6.35 7.18
C MET A 78 15.59 5.90 7.78
N THR A 79 16.21 4.86 7.23
CA THR A 79 17.52 4.36 7.67
C THR A 79 18.61 5.41 7.50
N ALA A 80 18.62 6.12 6.36
CA ALA A 80 19.58 7.20 6.12
C ALA A 80 19.48 8.32 7.17
N LEU A 81 18.27 8.70 7.54
CA LEU A 81 18.04 9.72 8.57
C LEU A 81 18.47 9.22 9.96
N ALA A 82 18.17 7.97 10.29
CA ALA A 82 18.56 7.36 11.56
C ALA A 82 20.09 7.19 11.69
N THR A 83 20.77 6.87 10.61
CA THR A 83 22.21 6.67 10.56
C THR A 83 23.00 8.00 10.50
N GLY A 84 22.34 9.04 9.99
CA GLY A 84 22.93 10.37 9.86
C GLY A 84 24.14 10.44 8.89
N PRO A 85 25.20 11.17 9.22
CA PRO A 85 26.36 11.36 8.32
C PRO A 85 27.06 10.07 7.90
N GLY A 86 26.96 9.01 8.70
CA GLY A 86 27.53 7.69 8.40
C GLY A 86 26.94 7.06 7.13
N TRP A 87 25.68 7.34 6.83
CA TRP A 87 25.02 6.85 5.63
C TRP A 87 25.74 7.20 4.33
N ARG A 88 26.18 8.45 4.21
CA ARG A 88 26.88 8.92 3.00
C ARG A 88 28.30 8.37 2.84
N LYS A 89 28.89 7.86 3.92
CA LYS A 89 30.21 7.23 3.90
C LYS A 89 30.14 5.71 3.66
N ALA A 90 28.96 5.13 3.80
CA ALA A 90 28.73 3.71 3.60
C ALA A 90 28.65 3.37 2.11
N THR A 91 29.21 2.21 1.72
CA THR A 91 29.05 1.66 0.37
C THR A 91 27.57 1.24 0.13
N PRO A 92 27.13 1.04 -1.12
CA PRO A 92 25.78 0.54 -1.40
C PRO A 92 25.47 -0.74 -0.62
N GLU A 93 26.38 -1.71 -0.56
CA GLU A 93 26.21 -2.97 0.16
C GLU A 93 26.11 -2.75 1.68
N GLN A 94 26.87 -1.81 2.20
CA GLN A 94 26.76 -1.42 3.62
C GLN A 94 25.44 -0.73 3.91
N GLN A 95 24.94 0.11 2.98
CA GLN A 95 23.64 0.76 3.12
C GLN A 95 22.50 -0.26 3.11
N ASP A 96 22.58 -1.30 2.27
CA ASP A 96 21.57 -2.36 2.26
C ASP A 96 21.60 -3.18 3.55
N ARG A 97 22.77 -3.52 4.05
CA ARG A 97 22.91 -4.18 5.37
C ARG A 97 22.39 -3.30 6.51
N LEU A 98 22.65 -2.02 6.49
CA LEU A 98 22.11 -1.08 7.49
C LEU A 98 20.57 -1.05 7.49
N GLN A 99 19.95 -1.14 6.32
CA GLN A 99 18.49 -1.21 6.24
C GLN A 99 17.95 -2.50 6.87
N GLU A 100 18.54 -3.65 6.56
CA GLU A 100 18.12 -4.93 7.14
C GLU A 100 18.33 -4.98 8.67
N GLU A 101 19.47 -4.53 9.14
CA GLU A 101 19.76 -4.48 10.58
C GLU A 101 18.85 -3.49 11.31
N PHE A 102 18.57 -2.35 10.71
CA PHE A 102 17.66 -1.36 11.29
C PHE A 102 16.22 -1.89 11.36
N LYS A 103 15.76 -2.56 10.29
CA LYS A 103 14.45 -3.22 10.28
C LYS A 103 14.36 -4.27 11.40
N LEU A 104 15.37 -5.12 11.49
CA LEU A 104 15.43 -6.16 12.52
C LEU A 104 15.47 -5.57 13.94
N LEU A 105 16.23 -4.49 14.14
CA LEU A 105 16.28 -3.77 15.41
C LEU A 105 14.89 -3.24 15.81
N LEU A 106 14.18 -2.60 14.88
CA LEU A 106 12.84 -2.09 15.15
C LEU A 106 11.87 -3.22 15.50
N ILE A 107 11.89 -4.32 14.74
CA ILE A 107 11.01 -5.45 14.98
C ILE A 107 11.31 -6.07 16.38
N ARG A 108 12.57 -6.29 16.72
CA ARG A 108 12.94 -6.83 18.03
C ARG A 108 12.56 -5.90 19.18
N THR A 109 12.72 -4.60 18.97
CA THR A 109 12.40 -3.58 19.99
C THR A 109 10.90 -3.51 20.25
N TYR A 110 10.09 -3.58 19.20
CA TYR A 110 8.64 -3.37 19.28
C TYR A 110 7.79 -4.65 19.22
N SER A 111 8.39 -5.82 18.97
CA SER A 111 7.64 -7.08 18.90
C SER A 111 6.88 -7.40 20.19
N GLY A 112 7.42 -7.03 21.35
CA GLY A 112 6.73 -7.19 22.62
C GLY A 112 5.41 -6.44 22.72
N ALA A 113 5.30 -5.28 22.06
CA ALA A 113 4.05 -4.55 21.98
C ALA A 113 3.01 -5.27 21.11
N LEU A 114 3.45 -5.99 20.06
CA LEU A 114 2.55 -6.75 19.18
C LEU A 114 1.91 -7.93 19.91
N THR A 115 2.60 -8.55 20.86
CA THR A 115 2.05 -9.66 21.65
C THR A 115 0.92 -9.24 22.58
N GLN A 116 0.81 -7.94 22.87
CA GLN A 116 -0.21 -7.36 23.75
C GLN A 116 -1.42 -6.80 22.97
N ILE A 117 -1.39 -6.88 21.66
CA ILE A 117 -2.50 -6.42 20.82
C ILE A 117 -3.67 -7.41 20.94
N ASN A 118 -4.77 -6.94 21.52
CA ASN A 118 -6.04 -7.67 21.60
C ASN A 118 -7.15 -6.91 20.84
N ASP A 119 -7.95 -6.10 21.53
CA ASP A 119 -9.10 -5.40 20.95
C ASP A 119 -8.84 -3.91 20.73
N GLN A 120 -7.57 -3.53 20.61
CA GLN A 120 -7.18 -2.13 20.47
C GLN A 120 -7.57 -1.58 19.09
N THR A 121 -8.08 -0.35 19.09
CA THR A 121 -8.40 0.42 17.89
C THR A 121 -7.39 1.55 17.73
N ILE A 122 -7.01 1.83 16.47
CA ILE A 122 -6.15 2.98 16.21
C ILE A 122 -7.00 4.18 15.87
N GLU A 123 -6.84 5.25 16.67
CA GLU A 123 -7.38 6.57 16.39
C GLU A 123 -6.22 7.51 16.05
N ILE A 124 -6.35 8.21 14.93
CA ILE A 124 -5.37 9.23 14.56
C ILE A 124 -5.84 10.55 15.15
N GLY A 125 -5.13 11.00 16.21
CA GLY A 125 -5.34 12.32 16.78
C GLY A 125 -4.93 13.40 15.77
N ARG A 126 -5.82 14.40 15.55
CA ARG A 126 -5.46 15.60 14.80
C ARG A 126 -4.79 16.57 15.77
N ALA A 127 -3.61 17.05 15.41
CA ALA A 127 -3.01 18.16 16.14
C ALA A 127 -3.94 19.38 15.99
N HIS A 128 -4.40 19.93 17.11
CA HIS A 128 -5.06 21.22 17.12
C HIS A 128 -3.98 22.28 16.87
N VAL A 129 -4.06 22.93 15.71
CA VAL A 129 -3.25 24.11 15.36
C VAL A 129 -4.00 25.33 15.87
#